data_232c68c6d24ad62950b82b2327429605
#
_entry.id   232c68c6d24ad62950b82b2327429605
#
_cell.length_a   1.000
_cell.length_b   1.000
_cell.length_c   1.000
_cell.angle_alpha   90.00
_cell.angle_beta   90.00
_cell.angle_gamma   90.00
#
_symmetry.space_group_name_H-M   'P 1'
#
loop_
_entity.id
_entity.type
_entity.pdbx_description
1 polymer ?
#
loop_
_entity_poly.entity_id
_entity_poly.type
_entity_poly.pdbx_seq_one_letter_code
_entity_poly.pdbx_strand_id
1 'polypeptide(L)'
;MKTLKYFFYTLFITLSSFLYGCNQEDDIYEIFDSGVWQLVNYYTGGDWESNNDRYARPAYTEAQDLESLSKITITFKNDGTFTGTLDGGTFEGKWQADPSDRSFAVIGEIKASIKLSGKNAEFIKKLELASYYKGDSKRLLQLAPDARTTYMQFTHK
;
A
#
# COMPACT_ATOMS: atom_id res chain seq x y z
N MET A 1 -47.01 -32.84 15.80
CA MET A 1 -45.76 -32.53 16.57
C MET A 1 -44.49 -32.87 15.82
N LYS A 2 -44.43 -33.79 14.87
CA LYS A 2 -43.20 -34.12 14.10
C LYS A 2 -42.81 -33.03 13.06
N THR A 3 -43.80 -32.41 12.42
CA THR A 3 -43.59 -31.35 11.42
C THR A 3 -43.01 -30.06 11.96
N LEU A 4 -43.34 -29.71 13.24
CA LEU A 4 -42.83 -28.52 13.90
C LEU A 4 -41.33 -28.63 14.21
N LYS A 5 -40.83 -29.84 14.53
CA LYS A 5 -39.41 -30.07 14.78
C LYS A 5 -38.56 -29.87 13.50
N TYR A 6 -39.04 -30.29 12.35
CA TYR A 6 -38.30 -30.10 11.08
C TYR A 6 -38.30 -28.63 10.65
N PHE A 7 -39.34 -27.87 10.96
CA PHE A 7 -39.38 -26.43 10.69
C PHE A 7 -38.33 -25.66 11.50
N PHE A 8 -38.11 -26.01 12.78
CA PHE A 8 -37.04 -25.43 13.59
C PHE A 8 -35.65 -25.83 13.14
N TYR A 9 -35.42 -27.05 12.65
CA TYR A 9 -34.15 -27.49 12.13
C TYR A 9 -33.82 -26.80 10.81
N THR A 10 -34.76 -26.64 9.90
CA THR A 10 -34.51 -25.90 8.64
C THR A 10 -34.30 -24.41 8.87
N LEU A 11 -34.98 -23.79 9.82
CA LEU A 11 -34.78 -22.40 10.18
C LEU A 11 -33.39 -22.17 10.83
N PHE A 12 -32.92 -23.12 11.63
CA PHE A 12 -31.59 -23.02 12.26
C PHE A 12 -30.45 -23.20 11.27
N ILE A 13 -30.60 -24.07 10.26
CA ILE A 13 -29.60 -24.26 9.20
C ILE A 13 -29.51 -23.07 8.25
N THR A 14 -30.65 -22.41 7.95
CA THR A 14 -30.66 -21.19 7.12
C THR A 14 -30.10 -19.96 7.86
N LEU A 15 -30.22 -19.89 9.19
CA LEU A 15 -29.69 -18.77 9.97
C LEU A 15 -28.16 -18.86 10.16
N SER A 16 -27.59 -20.07 10.17
CA SER A 16 -26.15 -20.26 10.29
C SER A 16 -25.38 -19.90 9.02
N SER A 17 -26.06 -19.81 7.87
CA SER A 17 -25.43 -19.44 6.59
C SER A 17 -25.16 -17.92 6.47
N PHE A 18 -25.74 -17.09 7.32
CA PHE A 18 -25.54 -15.63 7.32
C PHE A 18 -24.40 -15.15 8.24
N LEU A 19 -23.73 -16.06 8.95
CA LEU A 19 -22.64 -15.71 9.86
C LEU A 19 -21.25 -15.89 9.25
N TYR A 20 -21.14 -16.21 7.97
CA TYR A 20 -19.90 -15.98 7.23
C TYR A 20 -19.80 -14.46 7.04
N GLY A 21 -19.31 -13.77 8.06
CA GLY A 21 -18.83 -12.41 7.92
C GLY A 21 -17.84 -12.43 6.76
N CYS A 22 -18.11 -11.66 5.72
CA CYS A 22 -17.08 -11.26 4.77
C CYS A 22 -15.99 -10.59 5.59
N ASN A 23 -14.94 -11.32 5.93
CA ASN A 23 -13.63 -10.71 6.04
C ASN A 23 -13.34 -10.23 4.63
N GLN A 24 -13.65 -8.98 4.35
CA GLN A 24 -13.13 -8.32 3.16
C GLN A 24 -11.63 -8.15 3.42
N GLU A 25 -10.88 -9.19 3.10
CA GLU A 25 -9.46 -9.02 2.87
C GLU A 25 -9.32 -8.01 1.75
N ASP A 26 -8.44 -7.02 1.93
CA ASP A 26 -8.17 -6.03 0.90
C ASP A 26 -7.76 -6.79 -0.38
N ASP A 27 -8.36 -6.46 -1.51
CA ASP A 27 -7.86 -6.97 -2.79
C ASP A 27 -6.55 -6.25 -3.10
N ILE A 28 -5.43 -6.91 -2.78
CA ILE A 28 -4.10 -6.34 -2.98
C ILE A 28 -3.84 -6.00 -4.45
N TYR A 29 -4.38 -6.76 -5.37
CA TYR A 29 -4.21 -6.49 -6.79
C TYR A 29 -5.06 -5.30 -7.23
N GLU A 30 -6.26 -5.12 -6.68
CA GLU A 30 -7.06 -3.93 -6.92
C GLU A 30 -6.37 -2.65 -6.42
N ILE A 31 -5.66 -2.72 -5.29
CA ILE A 31 -4.90 -1.60 -4.75
C ILE A 31 -3.62 -1.38 -5.56
N PHE A 32 -2.76 -2.38 -5.67
CA PHE A 32 -1.42 -2.20 -6.21
C PHE A 32 -1.38 -2.14 -7.74
N ASP A 33 -2.10 -3.02 -8.46
CA ASP A 33 -2.14 -3.07 -9.94
C ASP A 33 -3.20 -2.13 -10.53
N SER A 34 -3.52 -1.05 -9.82
CA SER A 34 -4.53 -0.07 -10.22
C SER A 34 -4.01 1.00 -11.17
N GLY A 35 -2.73 1.02 -11.47
CA GLY A 35 -2.10 1.98 -12.39
C GLY A 35 -0.79 2.56 -11.89
N VAL A 36 -0.54 3.82 -12.26
CA VAL A 36 0.70 4.53 -11.90
C VAL A 36 0.51 5.29 -10.60
N TRP A 37 1.32 4.94 -9.61
CA TRP A 37 1.40 5.63 -8.34
C TRP A 37 2.52 6.67 -8.35
N GLN A 38 2.20 7.94 -8.08
CA GLN A 38 3.14 9.05 -7.99
C GLN A 38 3.42 9.39 -6.52
N LEU A 39 4.70 9.51 -6.16
CA LEU A 39 5.11 9.91 -4.82
C LEU A 39 4.68 11.35 -4.54
N VAL A 40 3.96 11.55 -3.45
CA VAL A 40 3.54 12.88 -2.98
C VAL A 40 4.53 13.44 -1.98
N ASN A 41 4.82 12.68 -0.91
CA ASN A 41 5.72 13.10 0.17
C ASN A 41 6.02 11.94 1.11
N TYR A 42 6.89 12.21 2.07
CA TYR A 42 7.07 11.39 3.27
C TYR A 42 6.43 12.11 4.45
N TYR A 43 5.82 11.35 5.33
CA TYR A 43 5.10 11.90 6.49
C TYR A 43 5.62 11.30 7.79
N THR A 44 5.53 12.08 8.87
CA THR A 44 5.87 11.66 10.22
C THR A 44 4.85 12.21 11.22
N GLY A 45 4.74 11.61 12.39
CA GLY A 45 3.86 12.07 13.48
C GLY A 45 2.38 11.72 13.30
N GLY A 46 2.00 11.01 12.23
CA GLY A 46 0.67 10.42 12.08
C GLY A 46 0.50 9.18 12.96
N ASP A 47 -0.74 8.82 13.23
CA ASP A 47 -1.08 7.56 13.87
C ASP A 47 -1.38 6.51 12.79
N TRP A 48 -0.46 5.57 12.60
CA TRP A 48 -0.62 4.53 11.58
C TRP A 48 -1.86 3.65 11.83
N GLU A 49 -2.23 3.40 13.06
CA GLU A 49 -3.39 2.55 13.40
C GLU A 49 -4.73 3.30 13.24
N SER A 50 -4.68 4.63 13.23
CA SER A 50 -5.85 5.48 13.02
C SER A 50 -5.92 6.00 11.59
N ASN A 51 -7.12 6.25 11.08
CA ASN A 51 -7.31 7.00 9.83
C ASN A 51 -7.24 8.53 10.05
N ASN A 52 -6.77 8.96 11.21
CA ASN A 52 -6.71 10.37 11.59
C ASN A 52 -5.32 10.95 11.37
N ASP A 53 -5.04 11.35 10.14
CA ASP A 53 -3.74 11.91 9.74
C ASP A 53 -3.54 13.39 10.11
N ARG A 54 -4.43 13.98 10.96
CA ARG A 54 -4.34 15.42 11.29
C ARG A 54 -3.01 15.84 11.92
N TYR A 55 -2.27 14.93 12.51
CA TYR A 55 -0.98 15.17 13.12
C TYR A 55 0.21 14.83 12.22
N ALA A 56 -0.05 14.19 11.07
CA ALA A 56 0.99 13.86 10.13
C ALA A 56 1.59 15.14 9.52
N ARG A 57 2.91 15.21 9.50
CA ARG A 57 3.67 16.34 8.96
C ARG A 57 4.47 15.90 7.76
N PRO A 58 4.38 16.62 6.62
CA PRO A 58 5.20 16.34 5.45
C PRO A 58 6.67 16.65 5.74
N ALA A 59 7.57 15.83 5.22
CA ALA A 59 9.00 16.04 5.32
C ALA A 59 9.49 17.17 4.41
N TYR A 60 8.83 17.36 3.27
CA TYR A 60 9.17 18.36 2.27
C TYR A 60 8.01 19.33 2.06
N THR A 61 8.32 20.64 2.06
CA THR A 61 7.34 21.72 1.86
C THR A 61 7.76 22.70 0.76
N GLU A 62 9.04 22.69 0.36
CA GLU A 62 9.55 23.55 -0.67
C GLU A 62 9.13 23.09 -2.07
N ALA A 63 8.73 24.02 -2.93
CA ALA A 63 8.22 23.71 -4.27
C ALA A 63 9.19 22.88 -5.12
N GLN A 64 10.49 23.18 -5.05
CA GLN A 64 11.54 22.44 -5.78
C GLN A 64 11.65 20.98 -5.31
N ASP A 65 11.47 20.74 -4.01
CA ASP A 65 11.50 19.39 -3.45
C ASP A 65 10.28 18.61 -3.90
N LEU A 66 9.11 19.21 -3.82
CA LEU A 66 7.84 18.60 -4.25
C LEU A 66 7.85 18.29 -5.76
N GLU A 67 8.42 19.18 -6.58
CA GLU A 67 8.63 18.92 -8.01
C GLU A 67 9.53 17.68 -8.24
N SER A 68 10.63 17.58 -7.51
CA SER A 68 11.54 16.41 -7.60
C SER A 68 10.84 15.13 -7.17
N LEU A 69 10.06 15.14 -6.10
CA LEU A 69 9.29 13.97 -5.66
C LEU A 69 8.24 13.56 -6.68
N SER A 70 7.60 14.50 -7.34
CA SER A 70 6.55 14.25 -8.34
C SER A 70 7.04 13.51 -9.60
N LYS A 71 8.35 13.49 -9.85
CA LYS A 71 8.99 12.71 -10.92
C LYS A 71 9.14 11.23 -10.58
N ILE A 72 9.00 10.88 -9.30
CA ILE A 72 9.11 9.51 -8.81
C ILE A 72 7.75 8.84 -8.93
N THR A 73 7.69 7.79 -9.73
CA THR A 73 6.48 6.98 -9.90
C THR A 73 6.80 5.50 -9.75
N ILE A 74 5.80 4.71 -9.37
CA ILE A 74 5.88 3.25 -9.31
C ILE A 74 4.61 2.62 -9.86
N THR A 75 4.77 1.54 -10.61
CA THR A 75 3.68 0.71 -11.13
C THR A 75 3.93 -0.71 -10.68
N PHE A 76 3.05 -1.21 -9.86
CA PHE A 76 3.05 -2.60 -9.42
C PHE A 76 2.28 -3.45 -10.43
N LYS A 77 2.66 -4.70 -10.58
CA LYS A 77 2.00 -5.68 -11.45
C LYS A 77 1.61 -6.91 -10.66
N ASN A 78 0.55 -7.55 -11.09
CA ASN A 78 0.02 -8.76 -10.45
C ASN A 78 0.93 -9.99 -10.57
N ASP A 79 1.99 -9.91 -11.39
CA ASP A 79 3.04 -10.95 -11.48
C ASP A 79 4.11 -10.83 -10.38
N GLY A 80 3.93 -9.90 -9.42
CA GLY A 80 4.87 -9.65 -8.33
C GLY A 80 6.08 -8.81 -8.72
N THR A 81 6.05 -8.15 -9.89
CA THR A 81 7.08 -7.18 -10.29
C THR A 81 6.59 -5.74 -10.14
N PHE A 82 7.51 -4.81 -10.05
CA PHE A 82 7.24 -3.38 -10.20
C PHE A 82 8.28 -2.72 -11.09
N THR A 83 7.85 -1.63 -11.72
CA THR A 83 8.72 -0.71 -12.46
C THR A 83 8.38 0.72 -12.07
N GLY A 84 9.30 1.65 -12.27
CA GLY A 84 9.02 3.04 -11.96
C GLY A 84 10.03 4.01 -12.56
N THR A 85 9.76 5.30 -12.35
CA THR A 85 10.63 6.40 -12.75
C THR A 85 11.25 7.06 -11.53
N LEU A 86 12.47 7.54 -11.70
CA LEU A 86 13.21 8.42 -10.80
C LEU A 86 13.42 9.76 -11.49
N ASP A 87 13.90 10.77 -10.77
CA ASP A 87 14.35 11.99 -11.43
C ASP A 87 15.63 11.67 -12.25
N GLY A 88 15.45 11.58 -13.57
CA GLY A 88 16.50 11.27 -14.53
C GLY A 88 16.77 9.77 -14.79
N GLY A 89 15.95 8.85 -14.30
CA GLY A 89 16.15 7.42 -14.50
C GLY A 89 14.92 6.56 -14.26
N THR A 90 15.15 5.26 -14.24
CA THR A 90 14.12 4.24 -13.99
C THR A 90 14.61 3.24 -12.95
N PHE A 91 13.69 2.48 -12.38
CA PHE A 91 13.99 1.37 -11.47
C PHE A 91 13.00 0.23 -11.66
N GLU A 92 13.41 -0.96 -11.26
CA GLU A 92 12.60 -2.16 -11.28
C GLU A 92 12.92 -3.07 -10.10
N GLY A 93 11.98 -3.93 -9.74
CA GLY A 93 12.16 -4.89 -8.66
C GLY A 93 10.99 -5.85 -8.54
N LYS A 94 10.95 -6.56 -7.41
CA LYS A 94 9.87 -7.50 -7.09
C LYS A 94 9.26 -7.15 -5.75
N TRP A 95 7.99 -7.46 -5.60
CA TRP A 95 7.23 -7.17 -4.38
C TRP A 95 6.29 -8.32 -4.02
N GLN A 96 5.89 -8.30 -2.78
CA GLN A 96 4.77 -9.10 -2.28
C GLN A 96 4.01 -8.31 -1.21
N ALA A 97 2.75 -8.64 -1.01
CA ALA A 97 1.93 -8.13 0.08
C ALA A 97 0.99 -9.25 0.58
N ASP A 98 0.62 -9.16 1.84
CA ASP A 98 -0.36 -10.06 2.45
C ASP A 98 -1.54 -9.22 2.98
N PRO A 99 -2.76 -9.46 2.50
CA PRO A 99 -3.93 -8.69 2.93
C PRO A 99 -4.36 -9.02 4.37
N SER A 100 -3.97 -10.16 4.91
CA SER A 100 -4.40 -10.61 6.24
C SER A 100 -3.83 -9.75 7.37
N ASP A 101 -2.61 -9.26 7.21
CA ASP A 101 -1.91 -8.40 8.17
C ASP A 101 -1.45 -7.05 7.57
N ARG A 102 -1.77 -6.81 6.28
CA ARG A 102 -1.35 -5.64 5.52
C ARG A 102 0.16 -5.46 5.44
N SER A 103 0.88 -6.57 5.45
CA SER A 103 2.32 -6.54 5.22
C SER A 103 2.66 -6.29 3.76
N PHE A 104 3.82 -5.69 3.56
CA PHE A 104 4.42 -5.40 2.26
C PHE A 104 5.90 -5.69 2.32
N ALA A 105 6.49 -6.20 1.24
CA ALA A 105 7.93 -6.38 1.17
C ALA A 105 8.43 -6.23 -0.28
N VAL A 106 9.59 -5.60 -0.41
CA VAL A 106 10.42 -5.70 -1.61
C VAL A 106 11.23 -6.99 -1.54
N ILE A 107 11.24 -7.75 -2.63
CA ILE A 107 11.90 -9.05 -2.71
C ILE A 107 13.19 -8.91 -3.51
N GLY A 108 14.31 -9.12 -2.83
CA GLY A 108 15.64 -9.00 -3.45
C GLY A 108 16.06 -7.55 -3.64
N GLU A 109 16.92 -7.30 -4.61
CA GLU A 109 17.52 -5.99 -4.87
C GLU A 109 16.70 -5.18 -5.89
N ILE A 110 16.56 -3.89 -5.65
CA ILE A 110 16.01 -2.93 -6.61
C ILE A 110 17.10 -2.53 -7.58
N LYS A 111 16.86 -2.68 -8.89
CA LYS A 111 17.77 -2.28 -9.94
C LYS A 111 17.41 -0.88 -10.44
N ALA A 112 18.34 0.05 -10.37
CA ALA A 112 18.19 1.39 -10.91
C ALA A 112 19.07 1.60 -12.15
N SER A 113 18.56 2.34 -13.14
CA SER A 113 19.28 2.65 -14.38
C SER A 113 20.31 3.77 -14.22
N ILE A 114 20.33 4.43 -13.07
CA ILE A 114 21.22 5.56 -12.75
C ILE A 114 21.94 5.33 -11.42
N LYS A 115 23.02 6.05 -11.19
CA LYS A 115 23.65 6.11 -9.87
C LYS A 115 22.71 6.86 -8.90
N LEU A 116 22.33 6.19 -7.82
CA LEU A 116 21.41 6.74 -6.83
C LEU A 116 22.09 7.84 -6.00
N SER A 117 21.42 8.98 -5.90
CA SER A 117 21.80 10.11 -5.04
C SER A 117 20.58 10.94 -4.64
N GLY A 118 20.71 11.78 -3.61
CA GLY A 118 19.68 12.69 -3.17
C GLY A 118 18.33 12.01 -2.91
N LYS A 119 17.24 12.59 -3.42
CA LYS A 119 15.87 12.08 -3.25
C LYS A 119 15.63 10.71 -3.90
N ASN A 120 16.33 10.41 -4.99
CA ASN A 120 16.26 9.08 -5.61
C ASN A 120 16.81 7.99 -4.67
N ALA A 121 17.95 8.25 -4.03
CA ALA A 121 18.56 7.32 -3.07
C ALA A 121 17.67 7.18 -1.81
N GLU A 122 17.11 8.28 -1.32
CA GLU A 122 16.19 8.26 -0.19
C GLU A 122 14.95 7.43 -0.49
N PHE A 123 14.36 7.62 -1.68
CA PHE A 123 13.17 6.87 -2.09
C PHE A 123 13.43 5.37 -2.16
N ILE A 124 14.49 4.95 -2.86
CA ILE A 124 14.82 3.52 -2.99
C ILE A 124 15.07 2.89 -1.61
N LYS A 125 15.84 3.56 -0.75
CA LYS A 125 16.08 3.07 0.61
C LYS A 125 14.79 2.93 1.44
N LYS A 126 13.87 3.89 1.35
CA LYS A 126 12.59 3.83 2.07
C LYS A 126 11.66 2.77 1.49
N LEU A 127 11.70 2.54 0.17
CA LEU A 127 10.94 1.48 -0.48
C LEU A 127 11.43 0.09 -0.04
N GLU A 128 12.74 -0.11 0.04
CA GLU A 128 13.35 -1.35 0.55
C GLU A 128 13.01 -1.64 2.02
N LEU A 129 12.80 -0.60 2.82
CA LEU A 129 12.44 -0.69 4.24
C LEU A 129 10.93 -0.77 4.49
N ALA A 130 10.12 -0.64 3.45
CA ALA A 130 8.67 -0.71 3.60
C ALA A 130 8.23 -2.12 4.02
N SER A 131 7.42 -2.20 5.08
CA SER A 131 6.97 -3.44 5.70
C SER A 131 5.44 -3.53 5.80
N TYR A 132 4.74 -2.40 5.69
CA TYR A 132 3.29 -2.33 5.79
C TYR A 132 2.71 -1.39 4.75
N TYR A 133 1.46 -1.66 4.36
CA TYR A 133 0.71 -0.79 3.45
C TYR A 133 -0.65 -0.39 4.00
N LYS A 134 -1.14 0.74 3.55
CA LYS A 134 -2.55 1.18 3.60
C LYS A 134 -2.90 1.81 2.27
N GLY A 135 -4.12 1.64 1.80
CA GLY A 135 -4.51 2.29 0.57
C GLY A 135 -5.89 1.91 0.07
N ASP A 136 -6.26 2.57 -1.00
CA ASP A 136 -7.41 2.24 -1.82
C ASP A 136 -7.00 2.25 -3.31
N SER A 137 -7.78 1.60 -4.15
CA SER A 137 -7.50 1.49 -5.59
C SER A 137 -7.65 2.79 -6.38
N LYS A 138 -8.09 3.87 -5.76
CA LYS A 138 -8.51 5.08 -6.49
C LYS A 138 -7.70 6.32 -6.19
N ARG A 139 -7.15 6.47 -5.00
CA ARG A 139 -6.62 7.77 -4.59
C ARG A 139 -5.33 7.70 -3.80
N LEU A 140 -5.18 6.73 -2.91
CA LEU A 140 -4.16 6.75 -1.88
C LEU A 140 -3.49 5.39 -1.72
N LEU A 141 -2.15 5.40 -1.74
CA LEU A 141 -1.32 4.31 -1.26
C LEU A 141 -0.30 4.87 -0.28
N GLN A 142 -0.18 4.25 0.88
CA GLN A 142 0.84 4.55 1.88
C GLN A 142 1.67 3.31 2.15
N LEU A 143 3.00 3.47 2.21
CA LEU A 143 3.95 2.42 2.56
C LEU A 143 4.77 2.87 3.76
N ALA A 144 4.81 2.05 4.80
CA ALA A 144 5.50 2.36 6.05
C ALA A 144 6.55 1.29 6.39
N PRO A 145 7.66 1.66 7.06
CA PRO A 145 8.60 0.71 7.64
C PRO A 145 7.98 -0.01 8.86
N ASP A 146 8.67 -1.00 9.37
CA ASP A 146 8.22 -1.80 10.51
C ASP A 146 7.84 -0.95 11.74
N ALA A 147 8.60 0.10 12.03
CA ALA A 147 8.30 1.02 13.14
C ALA A 147 7.01 1.85 12.94
N ARG A 148 6.48 1.94 11.72
CA ARG A 148 5.24 2.67 11.35
C ARG A 148 5.14 4.12 11.86
N THR A 149 6.29 4.73 12.18
CA THR A 149 6.40 6.11 12.65
C THR A 149 6.47 7.13 11.53
N THR A 150 6.78 6.66 10.33
CA THR A 150 6.87 7.43 9.08
C THR A 150 6.25 6.63 7.96
N TYR A 151 5.80 7.29 6.90
CA TYR A 151 5.32 6.61 5.71
C TYR A 151 5.55 7.41 4.43
N MET A 152 5.68 6.71 3.32
CA MET A 152 5.61 7.27 1.98
C MET A 152 4.15 7.34 1.56
N GLN A 153 3.73 8.45 0.96
CA GLN A 153 2.39 8.61 0.43
C GLN A 153 2.42 8.80 -1.06
N PHE A 154 1.57 8.04 -1.73
CA PHE A 154 1.40 8.08 -3.18
C PHE A 154 -0.04 8.43 -3.54
N THR A 155 -0.21 9.00 -4.73
CA THR A 155 -1.50 9.22 -5.36
C THR A 155 -1.46 8.67 -6.78
N HIS A 156 -2.64 8.41 -7.38
CA HIS A 156 -2.71 8.08 -8.80
C HIS A 156 -2.27 9.25 -9.67
N LYS A 157 -1.52 8.93 -10.74
CA LYS A 157 -1.10 9.91 -11.74
C LYS A 157 -2.13 9.99 -12.86
#